data_4521b8ade28a1523041a91d98c299eda
#
_entry.id   4521b8ade28a1523041a91d98c299eda
#
_cell.length_a   1.000
_cell.length_b   1.000
_cell.length_c   1.000
_cell.angle_alpha   90.00
_cell.angle_beta   90.00
_cell.angle_gamma   90.00
#
_symmetry.space_group_name_H-M   'P 1'
#
loop_
_entity.id
_entity.type
_entity.pdbx_description
1 polymer ?
#
loop_
_entity_poly.entity_id
_entity_poly.type
_entity_poly.pdbx_seq_one_letter_code
_entity_poly.pdbx_strand_id
1 'polypeptide(L)'
;PAHYNTRNLHKLVKRVQKDLPDNRLVEHLGNCSLTWHCCTAQNLFYRRWEAGIPSSPVCNANCFGCISLQPAECCPSPQSRIKFRPTPKEIAQIGIYHLETAPDAIISFGQGCEGEPSLAVDNIVPAIEKIRKKTGMRCTPVSKQN
;
A
#
# COMPACT_ATOMS: atom_id res chain seq x y z
N PRO A 1 11.58 -2.96 -19.20
CA PRO A 1 12.15 -4.30 -19.17
C PRO A 1 11.08 -5.37 -19.17
N ALA A 2 11.34 -6.49 -19.84
CA ALA A 2 10.35 -7.55 -20.06
C ALA A 2 9.80 -8.20 -18.78
N HIS A 3 10.56 -8.17 -17.68
CA HIS A 3 10.16 -8.74 -16.40
C HIS A 3 9.09 -7.92 -15.64
N TYR A 4 8.85 -6.69 -16.05
CA TYR A 4 7.74 -5.87 -15.52
C TYR A 4 6.53 -5.88 -16.46
N ASN A 5 6.30 -7.00 -17.10
CA ASN A 5 5.24 -7.18 -18.06
C ASN A 5 3.91 -7.50 -17.36
N THR A 6 2.88 -6.75 -17.65
CA THR A 6 1.52 -6.93 -17.10
C THR A 6 0.92 -8.32 -17.33
N ARG A 7 1.35 -9.05 -18.36
CA ARG A 7 0.91 -10.44 -18.61
C ARG A 7 1.19 -11.38 -17.44
N ASN A 8 2.25 -11.12 -16.67
CA ASN A 8 2.63 -11.94 -15.53
C ASN A 8 2.03 -11.45 -14.21
N LEU A 9 1.47 -10.24 -14.17
CA LEU A 9 1.02 -9.60 -12.94
C LEU A 9 0.00 -10.45 -12.18
N HIS A 10 -0.96 -11.07 -12.87
CA HIS A 10 -1.97 -11.91 -12.26
C HIS A 10 -1.35 -13.11 -11.51
N LYS A 11 -0.31 -13.73 -12.07
CA LYS A 11 0.42 -14.83 -11.42
C LYS A 11 1.18 -14.33 -10.19
N LEU A 12 1.77 -13.14 -10.26
CA LEU A 12 2.49 -12.52 -9.14
C LEU A 12 1.55 -12.18 -8.00
N VAL A 13 0.38 -11.62 -8.29
CA VAL A 13 -0.66 -11.35 -7.29
C VAL A 13 -1.06 -12.64 -6.57
N LYS A 14 -1.38 -13.70 -7.32
CA LYS A 14 -1.72 -15.02 -6.73
C LYS A 14 -0.60 -15.59 -5.86
N ARG A 15 0.65 -15.37 -6.24
CA ARG A 15 1.79 -15.79 -5.44
C ARG A 15 1.81 -15.09 -4.08
N VAL A 16 1.69 -13.76 -4.06
CA VAL A 16 1.68 -13.00 -2.80
C VAL A 16 0.47 -13.35 -1.95
N GLN A 17 -0.70 -13.58 -2.55
CA GLN A 17 -1.88 -14.07 -1.83
C GLN A 17 -1.64 -15.44 -1.16
N LYS A 18 -0.86 -16.32 -1.80
CA LYS A 18 -0.47 -17.60 -1.21
C LYS A 18 0.56 -17.45 -0.09
N ASP A 19 1.52 -16.52 -0.25
CA ASP A 19 2.58 -16.26 0.73
C ASP A 19 2.04 -15.54 1.97
N LEU A 20 0.99 -14.73 1.81
CA LEU A 20 0.33 -13.94 2.87
C LEU A 20 -1.19 -14.22 2.87
N PRO A 21 -1.60 -15.44 3.27
CA PRO A 21 -3.02 -15.78 3.31
C PRO A 21 -3.75 -14.92 4.35
N ASP A 22 -5.02 -14.66 4.11
CA ASP A 22 -5.90 -13.88 5.00
C ASP A 22 -5.49 -12.41 5.23
N ASN A 23 -4.59 -11.88 4.37
CA ASN A 23 -4.21 -10.48 4.43
C ASN A 23 -5.07 -9.65 3.46
N ARG A 24 -6.02 -8.90 4.00
CA ARG A 24 -6.96 -8.08 3.21
C ARG A 24 -6.27 -6.99 2.39
N LEU A 25 -5.10 -6.51 2.84
CA LEU A 25 -4.31 -5.54 2.07
C LEU A 25 -3.77 -6.14 0.78
N VAL A 26 -3.39 -7.42 0.77
CA VAL A 26 -2.94 -8.11 -0.46
C VAL A 26 -4.08 -8.19 -1.46
N GLU A 27 -5.31 -8.45 -1.00
CA GLU A 27 -6.49 -8.46 -1.87
C GLU A 27 -6.78 -7.06 -2.43
N HIS A 28 -6.75 -6.05 -1.57
CA HIS A 28 -6.97 -4.66 -1.98
C HIS A 28 -5.93 -4.19 -3.00
N LEU A 29 -4.64 -4.39 -2.72
CA LEU A 29 -3.55 -4.02 -3.63
C LEU A 29 -3.56 -4.84 -4.92
N GLY A 30 -3.96 -6.12 -4.84
CA GLY A 30 -4.20 -6.96 -6.02
C GLY A 30 -5.26 -6.37 -6.93
N ASN A 31 -6.40 -5.96 -6.37
CA ASN A 31 -7.45 -5.28 -7.12
C ASN A 31 -6.98 -3.93 -7.70
N CYS A 32 -6.28 -3.12 -6.91
CA CYS A 32 -5.70 -1.87 -7.40
C CYS A 32 -4.75 -2.11 -8.59
N SER A 33 -3.95 -3.18 -8.52
CA SER A 33 -2.99 -3.51 -9.57
C SER A 33 -3.64 -4.02 -10.85
N LEU A 34 -4.66 -4.87 -10.73
CA LEU A 34 -5.26 -5.59 -11.86
C LEU A 34 -6.43 -4.83 -12.49
N THR A 35 -7.22 -4.13 -11.68
CA THR A 35 -8.43 -3.43 -12.13
C THR A 35 -8.15 -1.95 -12.44
N TRP A 36 -7.45 -1.28 -11.53
CA TRP A 36 -7.15 0.15 -11.66
C TRP A 36 -5.78 0.43 -12.29
N HIS A 37 -4.99 -0.61 -12.58
CA HIS A 37 -3.65 -0.51 -13.16
C HIS A 37 -2.71 0.42 -12.37
N CYS A 38 -2.89 0.50 -11.04
CA CYS A 38 -2.10 1.34 -10.17
C CYS A 38 -0.64 0.87 -10.13
N CYS A 39 0.27 1.67 -10.67
CA CYS A 39 1.70 1.36 -10.72
C CYS A 39 2.32 1.20 -9.33
N THR A 40 1.90 2.00 -8.35
CA THR A 40 2.38 1.90 -6.97
C THR A 40 1.99 0.56 -6.34
N ALA A 41 0.73 0.12 -6.52
CA ALA A 41 0.30 -1.20 -6.04
C ALA A 41 1.04 -2.34 -6.75
N GLN A 42 1.37 -2.19 -8.04
CA GLN A 42 2.14 -3.18 -8.79
C GLN A 42 3.56 -3.38 -8.24
N ASN A 43 4.15 -2.36 -7.61
CA ASN A 43 5.50 -2.44 -7.06
C ASN A 43 5.65 -3.56 -6.02
N LEU A 44 4.64 -3.79 -5.19
CA LEU A 44 4.63 -4.91 -4.24
C LEU A 44 4.81 -6.25 -4.97
N PHE A 45 4.03 -6.48 -6.01
CA PHE A 45 4.00 -7.76 -6.74
C PHE A 45 5.22 -7.96 -7.63
N TYR A 46 5.74 -6.88 -8.22
CA TYR A 46 6.99 -6.91 -8.99
C TYR A 46 8.24 -6.87 -8.12
N ARG A 47 8.13 -6.71 -6.81
CA ARG A 47 9.23 -6.60 -5.85
C ARG A 47 10.23 -5.52 -6.25
N ARG A 48 9.73 -4.30 -6.41
CA ARG A 48 10.54 -3.17 -6.82
C ARG A 48 10.26 -1.93 -5.98
N TRP A 49 11.30 -1.19 -5.67
CA TRP A 49 11.26 0.14 -5.03
C TRP A 49 10.31 0.24 -3.84
N GLU A 50 9.29 1.08 -3.98
CA GLU A 50 8.35 1.48 -2.96
C GLU A 50 7.10 0.61 -2.98
N ALA A 51 6.76 0.04 -1.83
CA ALA A 51 5.43 -0.48 -1.60
C ALA A 51 4.62 0.53 -0.79
N GLY A 52 3.56 1.06 -1.40
CA GLY A 52 2.55 1.85 -0.70
C GLY A 52 1.64 0.94 0.10
N ILE A 53 1.50 1.20 1.40
CA ILE A 53 0.66 0.40 2.30
C ILE A 53 -0.54 1.25 2.73
N PRO A 54 -1.74 1.04 2.17
CA PRO A 54 -2.94 1.73 2.61
C PRO A 54 -3.28 1.39 4.07
N SER A 55 -3.55 2.40 4.88
CA SER A 55 -3.70 2.26 6.33
C SER A 55 -5.00 2.82 6.88
N SER A 56 -5.60 3.81 6.20
CA SER A 56 -6.79 4.51 6.70
C SER A 56 -7.91 4.58 5.67
N PRO A 57 -9.13 4.14 6.01
CA PRO A 57 -10.31 4.40 5.19
C PRO A 57 -10.86 5.82 5.38
N VAL A 58 -10.44 6.54 6.42
CA VAL A 58 -10.96 7.84 6.82
C VAL A 58 -10.02 8.96 6.46
N CYS A 59 -10.56 10.12 6.11
CA CYS A 59 -9.80 11.32 5.83
C CYS A 59 -10.51 12.52 6.46
N ASN A 60 -9.76 13.44 7.03
CA ASN A 60 -10.24 14.71 7.56
C ASN A 60 -10.14 15.86 6.55
N ALA A 61 -9.69 15.57 5.32
CA ALA A 61 -9.65 16.52 4.21
C ALA A 61 -10.77 16.23 3.20
N ASN A 62 -11.19 17.26 2.49
CA ASN A 62 -12.18 17.20 1.42
C ASN A 62 -11.56 17.76 0.12
N CYS A 63 -10.55 17.06 -0.38
CA CYS A 63 -9.76 17.51 -1.51
C CYS A 63 -10.55 17.44 -2.81
N PHE A 64 -10.59 18.53 -3.55
CA PHE A 64 -11.06 18.55 -4.93
C PHE A 64 -10.13 17.68 -5.79
N GLY A 65 -10.70 16.76 -6.58
CA GLY A 65 -9.90 15.84 -7.40
C GLY A 65 -9.29 14.68 -6.61
N CYS A 66 -9.84 14.34 -5.45
CA CYS A 66 -9.42 13.16 -4.70
C CYS A 66 -9.56 11.89 -5.55
N ILE A 67 -8.48 11.14 -5.74
CA ILE A 67 -8.45 9.99 -6.62
C ILE A 67 -9.17 8.75 -6.08
N SER A 68 -9.55 8.74 -4.80
CA SER A 68 -10.23 7.61 -4.17
C SER A 68 -11.61 7.93 -3.59
N LEU A 69 -11.90 9.20 -3.33
CA LEU A 69 -13.21 9.63 -2.83
C LEU A 69 -13.47 11.07 -3.26
N GLN A 70 -13.94 11.23 -4.49
CA GLN A 70 -14.27 12.55 -5.05
C GLN A 70 -15.60 13.02 -4.48
N PRO A 71 -15.66 14.22 -3.89
CA PRO A 71 -16.91 14.79 -3.39
C PRO A 71 -17.86 15.27 -4.50
N ALA A 72 -17.34 15.52 -5.71
CA ALA A 72 -18.13 16.01 -6.82
C ALA A 72 -18.77 14.86 -7.61
N GLU A 73 -20.08 14.90 -7.83
CA GLU A 73 -20.83 13.88 -8.57
C GLU A 73 -20.46 13.83 -10.06
N CYS A 74 -20.04 14.96 -10.63
CA CYS A 74 -19.69 15.06 -12.07
C CYS A 74 -18.42 14.30 -12.46
N CYS A 75 -17.53 14.03 -11.52
CA CYS A 75 -16.21 13.46 -11.79
C CYS A 75 -15.93 12.31 -10.81
N PRO A 76 -16.31 11.09 -11.15
CA PRO A 76 -16.09 9.95 -10.26
C PRO A 76 -14.60 9.71 -10.03
N SER A 77 -14.25 9.25 -8.84
CA SER A 77 -12.88 8.87 -8.51
C SER A 77 -12.40 7.74 -9.41
N PRO A 78 -11.16 7.82 -9.95
CA PRO A 78 -10.62 6.80 -10.84
C PRO A 78 -10.35 5.45 -10.17
N GLN A 79 -10.28 5.41 -8.84
CA GLN A 79 -10.12 4.19 -8.06
C GLN A 79 -10.90 4.26 -6.73
N SER A 80 -11.13 3.12 -6.11
CA SER A 80 -11.85 3.06 -4.83
C SER A 80 -10.90 3.23 -3.66
N ARG A 81 -11.36 3.99 -2.65
CA ARG A 81 -10.70 4.06 -1.35
C ARG A 81 -10.84 2.72 -0.62
N ILE A 82 -9.80 2.36 0.15
CA ILE A 82 -9.86 1.22 1.06
C ILE A 82 -11.07 1.36 2.00
N LYS A 83 -11.82 0.26 2.17
CA LYS A 83 -13.08 0.24 2.91
C LYS A 83 -12.96 -0.33 4.33
N PHE A 84 -11.77 -0.73 4.72
CA PHE A 84 -11.50 -1.31 6.04
C PHE A 84 -10.25 -0.68 6.65
N ARG A 85 -10.14 -0.72 7.95
CA ARG A 85 -8.93 -0.34 8.69
C ARG A 85 -8.05 -1.58 8.83
N PRO A 86 -6.85 -1.61 8.23
CA PRO A 86 -5.95 -2.74 8.38
C PRO A 86 -5.44 -2.87 9.81
N THR A 87 -5.23 -4.09 10.23
CA THR A 87 -4.60 -4.37 11.51
C THR A 87 -3.09 -4.12 11.47
N PRO A 88 -2.43 -3.87 12.62
CA PRO A 88 -0.96 -3.77 12.67
C PRO A 88 -0.25 -5.03 12.11
N LYS A 89 -0.89 -6.20 12.23
CA LYS A 89 -0.38 -7.46 11.67
C LYS A 89 -0.38 -7.43 10.15
N GLU A 90 -1.49 -7.04 9.52
CA GLU A 90 -1.61 -6.97 8.06
C GLU A 90 -0.61 -5.99 7.45
N ILE A 91 -0.47 -4.80 8.06
CA ILE A 91 0.51 -3.79 7.65
C ILE A 91 1.94 -4.34 7.77
N ALA A 92 2.26 -4.95 8.92
CA ALA A 92 3.59 -5.49 9.16
C ALA A 92 3.94 -6.64 8.19
N GLN A 93 3.00 -7.51 7.87
CA GLN A 93 3.22 -8.60 6.91
C GLN A 93 3.61 -8.06 5.53
N ILE A 94 2.90 -7.06 5.01
CA ILE A 94 3.22 -6.42 3.72
C ILE A 94 4.60 -5.76 3.78
N GLY A 95 4.85 -4.96 4.82
CA GLY A 95 6.12 -4.25 4.97
C GLY A 95 7.31 -5.20 5.05
N ILE A 96 7.24 -6.24 5.86
CA ILE A 96 8.29 -7.25 5.99
C ILE A 96 8.49 -7.96 4.66
N TYR A 97 7.41 -8.45 4.04
CA TYR A 97 7.47 -9.16 2.77
C TYR A 97 8.19 -8.32 1.70
N HIS A 98 7.83 -7.06 1.57
CA HIS A 98 8.43 -6.17 0.56
C HIS A 98 9.90 -5.89 0.86
N LEU A 99 10.24 -5.51 2.09
CA LEU A 99 11.61 -5.18 2.49
C LEU A 99 12.57 -6.38 2.42
N GLU A 100 12.07 -7.61 2.59
CA GLU A 100 12.89 -8.84 2.49
C GLU A 100 13.02 -9.35 1.05
N THR A 101 12.11 -8.95 0.13
CA THR A 101 12.07 -9.54 -1.22
C THR A 101 12.41 -8.59 -2.34
N ALA A 102 12.37 -7.28 -2.12
CA ALA A 102 12.68 -6.28 -3.14
C ALA A 102 14.06 -5.64 -2.87
N PRO A 103 14.88 -5.41 -3.90
CA PRO A 103 16.14 -4.70 -3.76
C PRO A 103 15.88 -3.22 -3.48
N ASP A 104 16.71 -2.62 -2.62
CA ASP A 104 16.65 -1.18 -2.25
C ASP A 104 15.23 -0.72 -1.89
N ALA A 105 14.51 -1.58 -1.19
CA ALA A 105 13.09 -1.42 -0.94
C ALA A 105 12.80 -0.36 0.12
N ILE A 106 11.75 0.40 -0.11
CA ILE A 106 11.12 1.28 0.87
C ILE A 106 9.64 0.96 1.00
N ILE A 107 9.06 1.32 2.13
CA ILE A 107 7.60 1.31 2.35
C ILE A 107 7.13 2.73 2.65
N SER A 108 5.91 3.04 2.22
CA SER A 108 5.30 4.34 2.43
C SER A 108 3.83 4.23 2.82
N PHE A 109 3.33 5.29 3.42
CA PHE A 109 1.92 5.52 3.74
C PHE A 109 1.46 6.82 3.07
N GLY A 110 0.17 7.01 2.89
CA GLY A 110 -0.38 8.18 2.23
C GLY A 110 -0.66 7.97 0.73
N GLN A 111 -1.04 6.76 0.38
CA GLN A 111 -1.36 6.42 -1.00
C GLN A 111 -2.72 6.95 -1.42
N GLY A 112 -2.90 7.18 -2.71
CA GLY A 112 -4.16 7.72 -3.23
C GLY A 112 -5.39 6.84 -3.01
N CYS A 113 -5.22 5.53 -2.76
CA CYS A 113 -6.30 4.60 -2.46
C CYS A 113 -6.69 4.55 -0.98
N GLU A 114 -6.15 5.42 -0.15
CA GLU A 114 -6.49 5.54 1.27
C GLU A 114 -6.93 6.95 1.66
N GLY A 115 -7.35 7.12 2.91
CA GLY A 115 -7.59 8.42 3.53
C GLY A 115 -6.31 9.02 4.11
N GLU A 116 -6.43 9.63 5.29
CA GLU A 116 -5.30 10.25 5.97
C GLU A 116 -4.62 9.25 6.92
N PRO A 117 -3.36 8.86 6.69
CA PRO A 117 -2.65 7.89 7.52
C PRO A 117 -2.49 8.30 8.98
N SER A 118 -2.37 9.60 9.27
CA SER A 118 -2.24 10.09 10.64
C SER A 118 -3.45 9.76 11.52
N LEU A 119 -4.61 9.51 10.92
CA LEU A 119 -5.81 9.03 11.61
C LEU A 119 -5.78 7.52 11.94
N ALA A 120 -4.74 6.81 11.50
CA ALA A 120 -4.52 5.39 11.76
C ALA A 120 -3.18 5.10 12.46
N VAL A 121 -2.60 6.12 13.10
CA VAL A 121 -1.28 6.07 13.75
C VAL A 121 -1.18 4.93 14.78
N ASP A 122 -2.24 4.65 15.50
CA ASP A 122 -2.36 3.55 16.46
C ASP A 122 -2.25 2.14 15.84
N ASN A 123 -2.47 2.00 14.53
CA ASN A 123 -2.19 0.77 13.80
C ASN A 123 -0.83 0.81 13.08
N ILE A 124 -0.44 1.98 12.60
CA ILE A 124 0.81 2.16 11.84
C ILE A 124 2.04 2.02 12.75
N VAL A 125 2.04 2.68 13.91
CA VAL A 125 3.21 2.67 14.81
C VAL A 125 3.57 1.25 15.28
N PRO A 126 2.65 0.44 15.82
CA PRO A 126 2.97 -0.93 16.20
C PRO A 126 3.38 -1.81 15.01
N ALA A 127 2.87 -1.53 13.80
CA ALA A 127 3.30 -2.25 12.61
C ALA A 127 4.74 -1.90 12.23
N ILE A 128 5.11 -0.62 12.26
CA ILE A 128 6.49 -0.16 11.99
C ILE A 128 7.47 -0.77 13.01
N GLU A 129 7.12 -0.81 14.28
CA GLU A 129 7.94 -1.45 15.32
C GLU A 129 8.21 -2.93 15.01
N LYS A 130 7.16 -3.67 14.61
CA LYS A 130 7.30 -5.07 14.20
C LYS A 130 8.19 -5.23 12.97
N ILE A 131 8.01 -4.37 11.96
CA ILE A 131 8.82 -4.36 10.74
C ILE A 131 10.28 -4.13 11.10
N ARG A 132 10.58 -3.09 11.88
CA ARG A 132 11.95 -2.76 12.29
C ARG A 132 12.61 -3.89 13.08
N LYS A 133 11.88 -4.48 14.02
CA LYS A 133 12.40 -5.61 14.80
C LYS A 133 12.74 -6.81 13.91
N LYS A 134 11.97 -7.07 12.87
CA LYS A 134 12.16 -8.22 12.01
C LYS A 134 13.23 -7.98 10.95
N THR A 135 13.26 -6.80 10.33
CA THR A 135 14.13 -6.51 9.17
C THR A 135 15.44 -5.82 9.54
N GLY A 136 15.57 -5.30 10.76
CA GLY A 136 16.71 -4.48 11.18
C GLY A 136 16.80 -3.11 10.49
N MET A 137 15.83 -2.77 9.66
CA MET A 137 15.81 -1.54 8.88
C MET A 137 15.65 -0.30 9.77
N ARG A 138 16.41 0.75 9.48
CA ARG A 138 16.23 2.06 10.12
C ARG A 138 15.21 2.86 9.33
N CYS A 139 14.17 3.37 9.99
CA CYS A 139 13.32 4.40 9.39
C CYS A 139 14.12 5.70 9.32
N THR A 140 14.32 6.23 8.15
CA THR A 140 14.75 7.61 7.98
C THR A 140 13.46 8.46 7.97
N PRO A 141 13.25 9.38 8.93
CA PRO A 141 12.16 10.32 8.82
C PRO A 141 12.40 11.13 7.54
N VAL A 142 11.42 11.16 6.67
CA VAL A 142 11.43 12.13 5.57
C VAL A 142 11.22 13.48 6.25
N SER A 143 12.31 14.24 6.41
CA SER A 143 12.20 15.63 6.81
C SER A 143 11.40 16.32 5.72
N LYS A 144 10.27 16.94 6.10
CA LYS A 144 9.61 17.90 5.22
C LYS A 144 10.67 18.95 4.89
N GLN A 145 11.20 18.90 3.69
CA GLN A 145 11.95 20.04 3.16
C GLN A 145 10.89 21.11 2.88
N ASN A 146 10.97 22.19 3.65
CA ASN A 146 10.18 23.41 3.44
C ASN A 146 10.48 24.02 2.07
#